data_d07d500d90bcf1d0a7aadcbbacf9ca17
#
_entry.id   d07d500d90bcf1d0a7aadcbbacf9ca17
#
_cell.length_a   1.000
_cell.length_b   1.000
_cell.length_c   1.000
_cell.angle_alpha   90.00
_cell.angle_beta   90.00
_cell.angle_gamma   90.00
#
_symmetry.space_group_name_H-M   'P 1'
#
loop_
_entity.id
_entity.type
_entity.pdbx_description
1 polymer ?
#
loop_
_entity_poly.entity_id
_entity_poly.type
_entity_poly.pdbx_seq_one_letter_code
_entity_poly.pdbx_strand_id
1 'polypeptide(L)'
;MNNILEVKNIYKSFRTYSSEIWRIFSWFGIKHKAIQENYTLKNISFSIKEGEAIGIIGQNGAGKSTLLKIITGTLQATKGEINTNGKISAILELGMGFHPDLSGRQNAYHSAGLMGYTSKQIDAVISDIEDFAEIGEYFDYPVRTYSSGMQMRVAFATVTAYRPEILIVDEALSVGDAYFQHKSFERIRQFQAEGTTLLLVSHDRGAIQAICDRAILLEKGQVIRDGDPE
;
A
#
# COMPACT_ATOMS: atom_id res chain seq x y z
N MET A 1 -21.64 13.16 4.34
CA MET A 1 -20.76 12.01 4.04
C MET A 1 -19.61 12.08 5.02
N ASN A 2 -19.33 11.02 5.72
CA ASN A 2 -18.24 10.99 6.70
C ASN A 2 -16.90 10.72 6.01
N ASN A 3 -15.83 11.35 6.49
CA ASN A 3 -14.49 11.01 6.04
C ASN A 3 -14.12 9.65 6.62
N ILE A 4 -13.65 8.73 5.76
CA ILE A 4 -13.15 7.42 6.16
C ILE A 4 -11.65 7.47 6.47
N LEU A 5 -10.93 8.39 5.82
CA LEU A 5 -9.51 8.66 6.07
C LEU A 5 -9.28 10.17 6.16
N GLU A 6 -8.56 10.61 7.18
CA GLU A 6 -8.11 11.99 7.34
C GLU A 6 -6.62 12.03 7.61
N VAL A 7 -5.91 12.78 6.78
CA VAL A 7 -4.47 13.05 6.89
C VAL A 7 -4.31 14.50 7.30
N LYS A 8 -3.75 14.77 8.49
CA LYS A 8 -3.67 16.12 9.07
C LYS A 8 -2.24 16.52 9.37
N ASN A 9 -1.76 17.53 8.66
CA ASN A 9 -0.48 18.21 8.88
C ASN A 9 0.70 17.22 8.99
N ILE A 10 0.77 16.22 8.11
CA ILE A 10 1.82 15.22 8.15
C ILE A 10 3.15 15.80 7.69
N TYR A 11 4.14 15.64 8.57
CA TYR A 11 5.55 15.88 8.27
C TYR A 11 6.33 14.59 8.46
N LYS A 12 7.29 14.35 7.58
CA LYS A 12 8.26 13.27 7.75
C LYS A 12 9.66 13.79 7.44
N SER A 13 10.53 13.71 8.43
CA SER A 13 11.96 13.98 8.25
C SER A 13 12.79 12.73 8.52
N PHE A 14 13.90 12.63 7.82
CA PHE A 14 14.95 11.64 8.09
C PHE A 14 16.20 12.39 8.52
N ARG A 15 16.78 11.96 9.65
CA ARG A 15 17.99 12.54 10.21
C ARG A 15 19.21 11.75 9.75
N THR A 16 20.15 12.42 9.12
CA THR A 16 21.45 11.85 8.75
C THR A 16 22.48 12.26 9.78
N TYR A 17 23.19 11.29 10.35
CA TYR A 17 24.28 11.51 11.29
C TYR A 17 25.63 11.30 10.58
N SER A 18 26.68 12.02 11.01
CA SER A 18 28.04 11.95 10.43
C SER A 18 28.72 10.60 10.63
N SER A 19 28.31 9.84 11.64
CA SER A 19 28.75 8.46 11.86
C SER A 19 27.68 7.66 12.61
N GLU A 20 27.73 6.34 12.51
CA GLU A 20 26.83 5.45 13.25
C GLU A 20 26.96 5.57 14.77
N ILE A 21 28.14 5.94 15.24
CA ILE A 21 28.44 6.16 16.66
C ILE A 21 27.54 7.25 17.24
N TRP A 22 27.33 8.36 16.52
CA TRP A 22 26.44 9.44 16.96
C TRP A 22 24.97 9.06 16.94
N ARG A 23 24.57 8.11 16.09
CA ARG A 23 23.23 7.51 16.10
C ARG A 23 22.98 6.73 17.39
N ILE A 24 23.98 5.97 17.86
CA ILE A 24 23.89 5.20 19.12
C ILE A 24 23.85 6.17 20.31
N PHE A 25 24.70 7.20 20.36
CA PHE A 25 24.66 8.20 21.43
C PHE A 25 23.35 9.00 21.50
N SER A 26 22.69 9.23 20.37
CA SER A 26 21.37 9.87 20.36
C SER A 26 20.29 8.99 21.03
N TRP A 27 20.44 7.67 21.02
CA TRP A 27 19.57 6.73 21.72
C TRP A 27 19.69 6.85 23.25
N PHE A 28 20.86 7.26 23.75
CA PHE A 28 21.09 7.53 25.17
C PHE A 28 20.80 8.98 25.57
N GLY A 29 20.07 9.72 24.75
CA GLY A 29 19.64 11.09 25.07
C GLY A 29 20.72 12.17 24.90
N ILE A 30 21.91 11.85 24.39
CA ILE A 30 22.98 12.83 24.10
C ILE A 30 22.60 13.54 22.81
N LYS A 31 22.15 14.80 22.95
CA LYS A 31 21.76 15.65 21.81
C LYS A 31 22.99 16.08 21.01
N HIS A 32 23.33 15.32 19.99
CA HIS A 32 24.25 15.82 18.95
C HIS A 32 23.45 16.37 17.79
N LYS A 33 23.83 17.52 17.26
CA LYS A 33 23.17 18.14 16.12
C LYS A 33 23.25 17.18 14.92
N ALA A 34 22.08 16.70 14.41
CA ALA A 34 22.04 16.00 13.14
C ALA A 34 22.67 16.89 12.07
N ILE A 35 23.51 16.32 11.20
CA ILE A 35 24.19 17.11 10.15
C ILE A 35 23.17 17.66 9.17
N GLN A 36 22.13 16.88 8.91
CA GLN A 36 21.07 17.29 7.99
C GLN A 36 19.75 16.65 8.38
N GLU A 37 18.71 17.44 8.50
CA GLU A 37 17.33 16.99 8.63
C GLU A 37 16.62 17.21 7.30
N ASN A 38 16.42 16.14 6.55
CA ASN A 38 15.77 16.20 5.25
C ASN A 38 14.28 15.86 5.40
N TYR A 39 13.44 16.82 5.11
CA TYR A 39 11.98 16.62 5.09
C TYR A 39 11.55 15.99 3.77
N THR A 40 11.10 14.74 3.85
CA THR A 40 10.50 14.03 2.71
C THR A 40 9.03 14.41 2.52
N LEU A 41 8.31 14.70 3.63
CA LEU A 41 6.94 15.21 3.58
C LEU A 41 6.85 16.48 4.42
N LYS A 42 6.09 17.45 3.92
CA LYS A 42 5.96 18.79 4.50
C LYS A 42 4.49 19.22 4.45
N ASN A 43 3.84 19.20 5.62
CA ASN A 43 2.48 19.71 5.79
C ASN A 43 1.44 19.08 4.83
N ILE A 44 1.45 17.75 4.74
CA ILE A 44 0.47 17.04 3.93
C ILE A 44 -0.86 16.97 4.67
N SER A 45 -1.93 17.45 4.06
CA SER A 45 -3.28 17.38 4.60
C SER A 45 -4.29 17.14 3.48
N PHE A 46 -5.12 16.12 3.62
CA PHE A 46 -6.28 15.83 2.78
C PHE A 46 -7.21 14.86 3.50
N SER A 47 -8.41 14.70 2.98
CA SER A 47 -9.36 13.71 3.48
C SER A 47 -9.96 12.92 2.33
N ILE A 48 -10.40 11.69 2.62
CA ILE A 48 -11.07 10.79 1.69
C ILE A 48 -12.43 10.45 2.25
N LYS A 49 -13.47 10.59 1.42
CA LYS A 49 -14.84 10.20 1.77
C LYS A 49 -15.02 8.70 1.57
N GLU A 50 -15.96 8.11 2.28
CA GLU A 50 -16.35 6.72 2.07
C GLU A 50 -16.81 6.49 0.62
N GLY A 51 -16.26 5.44 -0.03
CA GLY A 51 -16.51 5.10 -1.43
C GLY A 51 -15.80 5.98 -2.47
N GLU A 52 -15.04 7.01 -2.06
CA GLU A 52 -14.29 7.87 -2.96
C GLU A 52 -13.03 7.17 -3.49
N ALA A 53 -12.72 7.34 -4.77
CA ALA A 53 -11.47 6.89 -5.38
C ALA A 53 -10.53 8.06 -5.61
N ILE A 54 -9.37 8.05 -4.94
CA ILE A 54 -8.37 9.12 -5.05
C ILE A 54 -7.07 8.58 -5.66
N GLY A 55 -6.55 9.34 -6.64
CA GLY A 55 -5.23 9.14 -7.19
C GLY A 55 -4.16 10.00 -6.54
N ILE A 56 -2.99 9.43 -6.20
CA ILE A 56 -1.80 10.22 -5.84
C ILE A 56 -0.82 10.16 -7.01
N ILE A 57 -0.53 11.32 -7.58
CA ILE A 57 0.38 11.50 -8.71
C ILE A 57 1.61 12.27 -8.24
N GLY A 58 2.77 11.96 -8.79
CA GLY A 58 4.00 12.71 -8.52
C GLY A 58 5.22 11.99 -9.07
N GLN A 59 6.30 12.73 -9.27
CA GLN A 59 7.57 12.20 -9.74
C GLN A 59 8.19 11.22 -8.73
N ASN A 60 9.17 10.43 -9.17
CA ASN A 60 9.97 9.62 -8.26
C ASN A 60 10.68 10.51 -7.24
N GLY A 61 10.63 10.11 -5.96
CA GLY A 61 11.16 10.93 -4.87
C GLY A 61 10.20 12.03 -4.36
N ALA A 62 8.99 12.18 -4.91
CA ALA A 62 8.01 13.16 -4.42
C ALA A 62 7.48 12.85 -3.00
N GLY A 63 7.69 11.62 -2.49
CA GLY A 63 7.26 11.21 -1.16
C GLY A 63 6.05 10.27 -1.14
N LYS A 64 5.56 9.81 -2.30
CA LYS A 64 4.37 8.94 -2.43
C LYS A 64 4.43 7.70 -1.53
N SER A 65 5.45 6.85 -1.71
CA SER A 65 5.61 5.62 -0.91
C SER A 65 5.83 5.91 0.58
N THR A 66 6.48 7.03 0.93
CA THR A 66 6.62 7.46 2.33
C THR A 66 5.25 7.82 2.93
N LEU A 67 4.42 8.52 2.18
CA LEU A 67 3.06 8.87 2.60
C LEU A 67 2.20 7.62 2.78
N LEU A 68 2.25 6.69 1.83
CA LEU A 68 1.51 5.42 1.93
C LEU A 68 1.94 4.61 3.17
N LYS A 69 3.24 4.49 3.43
CA LYS A 69 3.76 3.82 4.62
C LYS A 69 3.29 4.47 5.94
N ILE A 70 3.06 5.78 5.95
CA ILE A 70 2.52 6.46 7.11
C ILE A 70 1.00 6.19 7.22
N ILE A 71 0.26 6.22 6.10
CA ILE A 71 -1.18 5.91 6.10
C ILE A 71 -1.45 4.48 6.56
N THR A 72 -0.63 3.51 6.15
CA THR A 72 -0.75 2.11 6.57
C THR A 72 -0.19 1.82 7.97
N GLY A 73 0.38 2.82 8.64
CA GLY A 73 0.96 2.66 9.98
C GLY A 73 2.31 1.94 10.03
N THR A 74 2.89 1.55 8.88
CA THR A 74 4.21 0.90 8.82
C THR A 74 5.37 1.87 9.06
N LEU A 75 5.11 3.19 8.96
CA LEU A 75 6.07 4.25 9.25
C LEU A 75 5.40 5.34 10.08
N GLN A 76 6.02 5.76 11.17
CA GLN A 76 5.51 6.87 11.98
C GLN A 76 5.80 8.23 11.33
N ALA A 77 4.83 9.13 11.34
CA ALA A 77 5.02 10.53 11.01
C ALA A 77 5.95 11.21 12.03
N THR A 78 6.70 12.24 11.61
CA THR A 78 7.47 13.09 12.54
C THR A 78 6.55 14.07 13.27
N LYS A 79 5.51 14.56 12.57
CA LYS A 79 4.43 15.41 13.11
C LYS A 79 3.15 15.15 12.35
N GLY A 80 2.02 15.52 12.96
CA GLY A 80 0.69 15.34 12.38
C GLY A 80 0.05 14.03 12.82
N GLU A 81 -1.15 13.80 12.34
CA GLU A 81 -1.95 12.61 12.69
C GLU A 81 -2.72 12.06 11.49
N ILE A 82 -3.03 10.79 11.54
CA ILE A 82 -3.90 10.11 10.59
C ILE A 82 -5.04 9.48 11.37
N ASN A 83 -6.25 9.77 10.94
CA ASN A 83 -7.46 9.16 11.49
C ASN A 83 -8.10 8.30 10.41
N THR A 84 -8.41 7.05 10.73
CA THR A 84 -9.08 6.13 9.81
C THR A 84 -10.24 5.43 10.50
N ASN A 85 -11.36 5.31 9.78
CA ASN A 85 -12.56 4.60 10.20
C ASN A 85 -12.81 3.42 9.24
N GLY A 86 -12.00 2.36 9.35
CA GLY A 86 -12.12 1.17 8.50
C GLY A 86 -10.82 0.39 8.41
N LYS A 87 -10.93 -0.85 7.96
CA LYS A 87 -9.77 -1.71 7.70
C LYS A 87 -9.09 -1.28 6.41
N ILE A 88 -7.79 -1.06 6.50
CA ILE A 88 -6.94 -0.78 5.34
C ILE A 88 -6.32 -2.08 4.86
N SER A 89 -6.53 -2.42 3.59
CA SER A 89 -5.71 -3.39 2.86
C SER A 89 -4.81 -2.65 1.89
N ALA A 90 -3.53 -2.96 1.90
CA ALA A 90 -2.56 -2.24 1.10
C ALA A 90 -1.77 -3.20 0.19
N ILE A 91 -1.78 -2.90 -1.09
CA ILE A 91 -1.02 -3.59 -2.13
C ILE A 91 0.24 -2.74 -2.40
N LEU A 92 1.10 -2.57 -1.36
CA LEU A 92 2.27 -1.68 -1.46
C LEU A 92 3.55 -2.41 -1.88
N GLU A 93 3.70 -3.62 -1.43
CA GLU A 93 4.93 -4.41 -1.61
C GLU A 93 4.50 -5.88 -1.69
N LEU A 94 3.87 -6.24 -2.82
CA LEU A 94 3.30 -7.57 -3.06
C LEU A 94 4.35 -8.67 -2.84
N GLY A 95 4.02 -9.62 -1.95
CA GLY A 95 4.90 -10.74 -1.62
C GLY A 95 6.01 -10.44 -0.62
N MET A 96 6.13 -9.18 -0.12
CA MET A 96 6.97 -8.92 1.04
C MET A 96 6.38 -9.59 2.28
N GLY A 97 7.21 -10.36 2.96
CA GLY A 97 6.80 -11.17 4.10
C GLY A 97 6.45 -12.62 3.75
N PHE A 98 6.46 -13.01 2.49
CA PHE A 98 6.38 -14.41 2.13
C PHE A 98 7.65 -15.14 2.56
N HIS A 99 7.47 -16.23 3.30
CA HIS A 99 8.58 -17.08 3.68
C HIS A 99 8.96 -18.00 2.50
N PRO A 100 10.21 -17.99 2.05
CA PRO A 100 10.61 -18.71 0.83
C PRO A 100 10.45 -20.23 0.92
N ASP A 101 10.53 -20.81 2.12
CA ASP A 101 10.41 -22.25 2.34
C ASP A 101 8.97 -22.73 2.54
N LEU A 102 8.03 -21.83 2.73
CA LEU A 102 6.60 -22.15 2.80
C LEU A 102 5.98 -22.15 1.40
N SER A 103 4.93 -22.95 1.21
CA SER A 103 4.15 -22.95 -0.04
C SER A 103 3.35 -21.66 -0.20
N GLY A 104 2.82 -21.40 -1.40
CA GLY A 104 1.91 -20.28 -1.64
C GLY A 104 0.69 -20.35 -0.74
N ARG A 105 0.10 -21.53 -0.60
CA ARG A 105 -1.02 -21.78 0.31
C ARG A 105 -0.68 -21.41 1.75
N GLN A 106 0.46 -21.88 2.27
CA GLN A 106 0.90 -21.57 3.63
C GLN A 106 1.18 -20.07 3.82
N ASN A 107 1.79 -19.43 2.83
CA ASN A 107 2.01 -17.98 2.85
C ASN A 107 0.70 -17.19 2.80
N ALA A 108 -0.32 -17.65 2.04
CA ALA A 108 -1.64 -17.05 2.04
C ALA A 108 -2.29 -17.12 3.44
N TYR A 109 -2.24 -18.27 4.11
CA TYR A 109 -2.69 -18.41 5.50
C TYR A 109 -1.96 -17.46 6.44
N HIS A 110 -0.63 -17.40 6.35
CA HIS A 110 0.19 -16.55 7.20
C HIS A 110 -0.15 -15.07 6.99
N SER A 111 -0.20 -14.62 5.74
CA SER A 111 -0.49 -13.22 5.39
C SER A 111 -1.91 -12.81 5.80
N ALA A 112 -2.91 -13.62 5.51
CA ALA A 112 -4.29 -13.35 5.92
C ALA A 112 -4.44 -13.36 7.46
N GLY A 113 -3.70 -14.24 8.16
CA GLY A 113 -3.63 -14.24 9.62
C GLY A 113 -3.05 -12.95 10.18
N LEU A 114 -2.00 -12.39 9.57
CA LEU A 114 -1.44 -11.09 9.93
C LEU A 114 -2.42 -9.92 9.68
N MET A 115 -3.30 -10.06 8.69
CA MET A 115 -4.40 -9.11 8.46
C MET A 115 -5.55 -9.26 9.45
N GLY A 116 -5.45 -10.21 10.40
CA GLY A 116 -6.43 -10.42 11.47
C GLY A 116 -7.58 -11.38 11.12
N TYR A 117 -7.48 -12.15 10.04
CA TYR A 117 -8.45 -13.18 9.71
C TYR A 117 -8.19 -14.47 10.49
N THR A 118 -9.27 -15.11 10.95
CA THR A 118 -9.20 -16.42 11.62
C THR A 118 -8.98 -17.54 10.60
N SER A 119 -8.41 -18.67 11.04
CA SER A 119 -8.21 -19.84 10.17
C SER A 119 -9.50 -20.26 9.47
N LYS A 120 -10.65 -20.27 10.17
CA LYS A 120 -11.95 -20.61 9.59
C LYS A 120 -12.38 -19.65 8.46
N GLN A 121 -12.07 -18.36 8.59
CA GLN A 121 -12.32 -17.39 7.53
C GLN A 121 -11.42 -17.67 6.33
N ILE A 122 -10.13 -17.95 6.60
CA ILE A 122 -9.16 -18.24 5.53
C ILE A 122 -9.53 -19.53 4.80
N ASP A 123 -9.95 -20.59 5.50
CA ASP A 123 -10.43 -21.84 4.92
C ASP A 123 -11.58 -21.61 3.92
N ALA A 124 -12.43 -20.62 4.17
CA ALA A 124 -13.57 -20.31 3.31
C ALA A 124 -13.16 -19.65 1.97
N VAL A 125 -11.98 -19.07 1.86
CA VAL A 125 -11.54 -18.31 0.67
C VAL A 125 -10.26 -18.85 0.05
N ILE A 126 -9.61 -19.86 0.64
CA ILE A 126 -8.30 -20.34 0.16
C ILE A 126 -8.39 -20.90 -1.27
N SER A 127 -9.52 -21.54 -1.64
CA SER A 127 -9.76 -22.02 -3.00
C SER A 127 -9.90 -20.84 -3.97
N ASP A 128 -10.59 -19.76 -3.57
CA ASP A 128 -10.75 -18.57 -4.39
C ASP A 128 -9.39 -17.86 -4.60
N ILE A 129 -8.51 -17.88 -3.59
CA ILE A 129 -7.14 -17.36 -3.70
C ILE A 129 -6.36 -18.17 -4.73
N GLU A 130 -6.42 -19.50 -4.67
CA GLU A 130 -5.76 -20.42 -5.59
C GLU A 130 -6.26 -20.21 -7.03
N ASP A 131 -7.57 -20.19 -7.22
CA ASP A 131 -8.23 -19.99 -8.51
C ASP A 131 -7.91 -18.61 -9.10
N PHE A 132 -7.84 -17.57 -8.27
CA PHE A 132 -7.48 -16.24 -8.73
C PHE A 132 -6.02 -16.14 -9.13
N ALA A 133 -5.10 -16.77 -8.38
CA ALA A 133 -3.66 -16.72 -8.63
C ALA A 133 -3.27 -17.45 -9.94
N GLU A 134 -4.02 -18.49 -10.34
CA GLU A 134 -3.81 -19.26 -11.58
C GLU A 134 -2.36 -19.74 -11.75
N ILE A 135 -1.76 -20.29 -10.70
CA ILE A 135 -0.42 -20.86 -10.73
C ILE A 135 -0.40 -22.40 -10.69
N GLY A 136 -1.60 -23.02 -10.68
CA GLY A 136 -1.77 -24.47 -10.69
C GLY A 136 -1.08 -25.14 -9.50
N GLU A 137 -0.48 -26.29 -9.75
CA GLU A 137 0.20 -27.11 -8.71
C GLU A 137 1.29 -26.37 -7.91
N TYR A 138 1.86 -25.30 -8.49
CA TYR A 138 2.85 -24.50 -7.79
C TYR A 138 2.29 -23.86 -6.50
N PHE A 139 0.97 -23.72 -6.36
CA PHE A 139 0.38 -23.15 -5.15
C PHE A 139 0.76 -23.92 -3.87
N ASP A 140 1.03 -25.21 -4.00
CA ASP A 140 1.46 -26.07 -2.91
C ASP A 140 2.99 -26.31 -2.85
N TYR A 141 3.77 -25.69 -3.77
CA TYR A 141 5.22 -25.74 -3.76
C TYR A 141 5.84 -24.55 -3.01
N PRO A 142 7.08 -24.68 -2.48
CA PRO A 142 7.76 -23.59 -1.79
C PRO A 142 7.94 -22.34 -2.67
N VAL A 143 7.68 -21.15 -2.09
CA VAL A 143 7.74 -19.86 -2.81
C VAL A 143 9.10 -19.58 -3.44
N ARG A 144 10.19 -20.13 -2.89
CA ARG A 144 11.52 -20.03 -3.53
C ARG A 144 11.59 -20.63 -4.94
N THR A 145 10.62 -21.44 -5.35
CA THR A 145 10.52 -22.01 -6.71
C THR A 145 9.70 -21.14 -7.65
N TYR A 146 9.09 -20.05 -7.14
CA TYR A 146 8.23 -19.19 -7.92
C TYR A 146 9.01 -18.20 -8.76
N SER A 147 8.45 -17.86 -9.93
CA SER A 147 8.81 -16.61 -10.59
C SER A 147 8.28 -15.42 -9.79
N SER A 148 8.84 -14.23 -10.01
CA SER A 148 8.32 -13.00 -9.39
C SER A 148 6.84 -12.75 -9.73
N GLY A 149 6.42 -13.11 -10.95
CA GLY A 149 5.02 -13.02 -11.38
C GLY A 149 4.10 -13.96 -10.59
N MET A 150 4.50 -15.22 -10.36
CA MET A 150 3.73 -16.17 -9.55
C MET A 150 3.60 -15.71 -8.10
N GLN A 151 4.69 -15.22 -7.51
CA GLN A 151 4.68 -14.68 -6.16
C GLN A 151 3.71 -13.50 -6.04
N MET A 152 3.73 -12.60 -7.02
CA MET A 152 2.83 -11.45 -7.07
C MET A 152 1.36 -11.86 -7.22
N ARG A 153 1.05 -12.85 -8.08
CA ARG A 153 -0.28 -13.37 -8.28
C ARG A 153 -0.89 -13.90 -6.98
N VAL A 154 -0.14 -14.70 -6.23
CA VAL A 154 -0.58 -15.23 -4.92
C VAL A 154 -0.74 -14.11 -3.90
N ALA A 155 0.19 -13.16 -3.85
CA ALA A 155 0.13 -12.04 -2.92
C ALA A 155 -1.09 -11.14 -3.19
N PHE A 156 -1.34 -10.79 -4.46
CA PHE A 156 -2.51 -10.02 -4.86
C PHE A 156 -3.82 -10.76 -4.54
N ALA A 157 -3.92 -12.04 -4.93
CA ALA A 157 -5.07 -12.88 -4.63
C ALA A 157 -5.37 -12.92 -3.12
N THR A 158 -4.33 -13.06 -2.29
CA THR A 158 -4.47 -13.10 -0.83
C THR A 158 -4.99 -11.78 -0.26
N VAL A 159 -4.39 -10.64 -0.68
CA VAL A 159 -4.79 -9.31 -0.18
C VAL A 159 -6.21 -8.94 -0.61
N THR A 160 -6.63 -9.41 -1.78
CA THR A 160 -7.96 -9.15 -2.37
C THR A 160 -8.96 -10.29 -2.17
N ALA A 161 -8.65 -11.27 -1.32
CA ALA A 161 -9.60 -12.36 -0.98
C ALA A 161 -10.81 -11.84 -0.20
N TYR A 162 -10.63 -10.76 0.56
CA TYR A 162 -11.69 -10.08 1.28
C TYR A 162 -11.79 -8.63 0.81
N ARG A 163 -13.02 -8.16 0.65
CA ARG A 163 -13.27 -6.75 0.35
C ARG A 163 -12.92 -5.87 1.57
N PRO A 164 -11.97 -4.94 1.45
CA PRO A 164 -11.66 -4.00 2.51
C PRO A 164 -12.57 -2.76 2.45
N GLU A 165 -12.63 -1.99 3.53
CA GLU A 165 -13.24 -0.67 3.51
C GLU A 165 -12.37 0.37 2.77
N ILE A 166 -11.05 0.24 2.92
CA ILE A 166 -10.06 1.09 2.22
C ILE A 166 -9.04 0.17 1.54
N LEU A 167 -8.92 0.30 0.22
CA LEU A 167 -7.90 -0.38 -0.58
C LEU A 167 -6.84 0.63 -1.03
N ILE A 168 -5.60 0.35 -0.67
CA ILE A 168 -4.45 1.14 -1.14
C ILE A 168 -3.70 0.33 -2.17
N VAL A 169 -3.48 0.94 -3.34
CA VAL A 169 -2.81 0.32 -4.48
C VAL A 169 -1.64 1.19 -4.90
N ASP A 170 -0.44 0.63 -4.89
CA ASP A 170 0.77 1.29 -5.41
C ASP A 170 1.07 0.80 -6.84
N GLU A 171 2.03 1.41 -7.49
CA GLU A 171 2.55 1.10 -8.84
C GLU A 171 2.79 -0.41 -9.10
N ALA A 172 2.76 -1.24 -8.04
CA ALA A 172 2.90 -2.70 -8.09
C ALA A 172 1.88 -3.42 -9.01
N LEU A 173 0.75 -2.80 -9.38
CA LEU A 173 -0.18 -3.37 -10.37
C LEU A 173 0.37 -3.35 -11.81
N SER A 174 1.42 -2.60 -12.07
CA SER A 174 2.07 -2.57 -13.39
C SER A 174 2.98 -3.79 -13.62
N VAL A 175 3.11 -4.69 -12.65
CA VAL A 175 3.96 -5.89 -12.72
C VAL A 175 3.09 -7.12 -13.01
N GLY A 176 3.59 -7.99 -13.86
CA GLY A 176 2.88 -9.18 -14.33
C GLY A 176 2.56 -9.08 -15.83
N ASP A 177 1.91 -10.10 -16.37
CA ASP A 177 1.44 -10.07 -17.75
C ASP A 177 0.14 -9.26 -17.89
N ALA A 178 -0.15 -8.85 -19.13
CA ALA A 178 -1.31 -8.00 -19.43
C ALA A 178 -2.66 -8.65 -19.02
N TYR A 179 -2.75 -9.98 -19.07
CA TYR A 179 -3.95 -10.71 -18.66
C TYR A 179 -4.20 -10.56 -17.15
N PHE A 180 -3.17 -10.80 -16.33
CA PHE A 180 -3.31 -10.70 -14.89
C PHE A 180 -3.50 -9.25 -14.42
N GLN A 181 -2.87 -8.28 -15.10
CA GLN A 181 -3.14 -6.87 -14.86
C GLN A 181 -4.61 -6.53 -15.08
N HIS A 182 -5.20 -6.95 -16.23
CA HIS A 182 -6.62 -6.74 -16.51
C HIS A 182 -7.51 -7.38 -15.45
N LYS A 183 -7.25 -8.63 -15.08
CA LYS A 183 -7.98 -9.37 -14.03
C LYS A 183 -7.91 -8.66 -12.67
N SER A 184 -6.74 -8.11 -12.33
CA SER A 184 -6.53 -7.35 -11.10
C SER A 184 -7.31 -6.03 -11.11
N PHE A 185 -7.31 -5.30 -12.23
CA PHE A 185 -8.11 -4.08 -12.37
C PHE A 185 -9.61 -4.34 -12.29
N GLU A 186 -10.11 -5.44 -12.89
CA GLU A 186 -11.52 -5.82 -12.76
C GLU A 186 -11.91 -6.12 -11.31
N ARG A 187 -11.05 -6.77 -10.53
CA ARG A 187 -11.29 -7.00 -9.10
C ARG A 187 -11.35 -5.68 -8.32
N ILE A 188 -10.49 -4.72 -8.62
CA ILE A 188 -10.50 -3.40 -7.98
C ILE A 188 -11.77 -2.64 -8.34
N ARG A 189 -12.20 -2.65 -9.61
CA ARG A 189 -13.46 -2.04 -10.05
C ARG A 189 -14.69 -2.66 -9.38
N GLN A 190 -14.68 -3.97 -9.21
CA GLN A 190 -15.73 -4.66 -8.46
C GLN A 190 -15.81 -4.13 -7.03
N PHE A 191 -14.68 -4.02 -6.33
CA PHE A 191 -14.65 -3.48 -4.97
C PHE A 191 -15.11 -2.02 -4.90
N GLN A 192 -14.76 -1.19 -5.89
CA GLN A 192 -15.28 0.19 -5.98
C GLN A 192 -16.81 0.21 -6.15
N ALA A 193 -17.33 -0.62 -7.06
CA ALA A 193 -18.79 -0.73 -7.27
C ALA A 193 -19.53 -1.18 -6.01
N GLU A 194 -18.88 -1.96 -5.15
CA GLU A 194 -19.37 -2.40 -3.84
C GLU A 194 -19.12 -1.38 -2.71
N GLY A 195 -18.56 -0.20 -3.02
CA GLY A 195 -18.36 0.90 -2.08
C GLY A 195 -17.03 0.91 -1.34
N THR A 196 -16.02 0.16 -1.77
CA THR A 196 -14.65 0.26 -1.23
C THR A 196 -14.04 1.61 -1.60
N THR A 197 -13.47 2.29 -0.63
CA THR A 197 -12.67 3.50 -0.84
C THR A 197 -11.32 3.14 -1.42
N LEU A 198 -10.90 3.81 -2.50
CA LEU A 198 -9.65 3.51 -3.19
C LEU A 198 -8.64 4.64 -3.04
N LEU A 199 -7.41 4.30 -2.71
CA LEU A 199 -6.25 5.18 -2.82
C LEU A 199 -5.26 4.55 -3.80
N LEU A 200 -5.22 5.09 -5.02
CA LEU A 200 -4.36 4.61 -6.11
C LEU A 200 -3.13 5.50 -6.25
N VAL A 201 -1.94 4.91 -6.21
CA VAL A 201 -0.70 5.61 -6.56
C VAL A 201 -0.21 5.08 -7.89
N SER A 202 -0.13 5.96 -8.88
CA SER A 202 0.34 5.59 -10.20
C SER A 202 1.03 6.78 -10.88
N HIS A 203 1.99 6.49 -11.75
CA HIS A 203 2.51 7.45 -12.70
C HIS A 203 1.76 7.40 -14.05
N ASP A 204 0.91 6.40 -14.24
CA ASP A 204 0.02 6.30 -15.40
C ASP A 204 -1.22 7.19 -15.21
N ARG A 205 -1.24 8.30 -15.96
CA ARG A 205 -2.36 9.24 -15.96
C ARG A 205 -3.65 8.60 -16.46
N GLY A 206 -3.55 7.70 -17.45
CA GLY A 206 -4.72 7.01 -17.99
C GLY A 206 -5.41 6.13 -16.95
N ALA A 207 -4.65 5.41 -16.13
CA ALA A 207 -5.20 4.63 -15.03
C ALA A 207 -5.88 5.52 -13.97
N ILE A 208 -5.26 6.66 -13.62
CA ILE A 208 -5.84 7.62 -12.67
C ILE A 208 -7.17 8.19 -13.22
N GLN A 209 -7.19 8.66 -14.46
CA GLN A 209 -8.40 9.22 -15.09
C GLN A 209 -9.53 8.19 -15.27
N ALA A 210 -9.18 6.92 -15.48
CA ALA A 210 -10.17 5.85 -15.68
C ALA A 210 -10.81 5.34 -14.38
N ILE A 211 -10.16 5.56 -13.22
CA ILE A 211 -10.53 4.90 -11.95
C ILE A 211 -10.83 5.90 -10.84
N CYS A 212 -10.16 7.06 -10.82
CA CYS A 212 -10.23 7.98 -9.69
C CYS A 212 -11.19 9.13 -9.93
N ASP A 213 -11.97 9.49 -8.90
CA ASP A 213 -12.85 10.65 -8.88
C ASP A 213 -12.07 11.95 -8.67
N ARG A 214 -10.88 11.85 -8.03
CA ARG A 214 -10.05 12.98 -7.67
C ARG A 214 -8.58 12.59 -7.68
N ALA A 215 -7.69 13.54 -7.97
CA ALA A 215 -6.25 13.33 -7.94
C ALA A 215 -5.55 14.38 -7.08
N ILE A 216 -4.53 13.92 -6.35
CA ILE A 216 -3.62 14.73 -5.55
C ILE A 216 -2.24 14.71 -6.20
N LEU A 217 -1.78 15.89 -6.64
CA LEU A 217 -0.43 16.05 -7.16
C LEU A 217 0.53 16.33 -6.01
N LEU A 218 1.48 15.40 -5.82
CA LEU A 218 2.54 15.51 -4.82
C LEU A 218 3.86 15.88 -5.49
N GLU A 219 4.47 16.96 -5.05
CA GLU A 219 5.79 17.40 -5.51
C GLU A 219 6.67 17.83 -4.33
N LYS A 220 7.91 17.32 -4.28
CA LYS A 220 8.90 17.65 -3.23
C LYS A 220 8.35 17.58 -1.80
N GLY A 221 7.48 16.58 -1.58
CA GLY A 221 6.86 16.32 -0.28
C GLY A 221 5.72 17.26 0.08
N GLN A 222 5.11 17.97 -0.87
CA GLN A 222 3.98 18.87 -0.63
C GLN A 222 2.84 18.56 -1.61
N VAL A 223 1.61 18.78 -1.18
CA VAL A 223 0.44 18.77 -2.06
C VAL A 223 0.42 20.08 -2.84
N ILE A 224 0.54 19.97 -4.16
CA ILE A 224 0.53 21.14 -5.07
C ILE A 224 -0.86 21.38 -5.62
N ARG A 225 -1.58 20.32 -5.93
CA ARG A 225 -2.96 20.39 -6.44
C ARG A 225 -3.76 19.23 -5.87
N ASP A 226 -5.02 19.49 -5.59
CA ASP A 226 -6.01 18.51 -5.18
C ASP A 226 -7.30 18.83 -5.92
N GLY A 227 -7.81 17.93 -6.77
CA GLY A 227 -8.97 18.18 -7.60
C GLY A 227 -9.19 17.13 -8.68
N ASP A 228 -9.90 17.53 -9.74
CA ASP A 228 -10.21 16.68 -10.88
C ASP A 228 -8.94 16.05 -11.50
N PRO A 229 -8.98 14.78 -11.92
CA PRO A 229 -7.86 14.09 -12.55
C PRO A 229 -7.42 14.62 -13.92
N GLU A 230 -8.24 15.48 -14.58
CA GLU A 230 -7.96 16.08 -15.88
C GLU A 230 -6.84 17.13 -15.90
#